data_b6e3546e27769b8e4b1fcfe272e81144
#
_entry.id   b6e3546e27769b8e4b1fcfe272e81144
#
_cell.length_a   1.000
_cell.length_b   1.000
_cell.length_c   1.000
_cell.angle_alpha   90.00
_cell.angle_beta   90.00
_cell.angle_gamma   90.00
#
_symmetry.space_group_name_H-M   'P 1'
#
loop_
_entity.id
_entity.type
_entity.pdbx_description
1 polymer ?
#
loop_
_entity_poly.entity_id
_entity_poly.type
_entity_poly.pdbx_seq_one_letter_code
_entity_poly.pdbx_strand_id
1 'polypeptide(L)'
;MLENNYKQASGLIEAAQKISNLPVRVTWDDTLNVGAVLHLSEAQWSKQLRISVNPKRPDIPYLVGVQCALAIRFYEQQESKHLSASKTSEAITMNELLAFGYDAKSAKKIMEGLGRQLRSAAPLIKLSAQIHRDYPALRDSQLTHFLVEKDEGERSLKIAQATFPEWILHSHQAINGATALAADYLFDRTDFFEPYKQCGFENLCTGLVGDVTGSKADATDSELVTTWINRLNLKERFEWITP
;
A
#
# COMPACT_ATOMS: atom_id res chain seq x y z
N MET A 1 16.28 -10.82 -22.58
CA MET A 1 15.22 -11.74 -22.11
C MET A 1 14.39 -11.18 -20.93
N LEU A 2 14.94 -10.32 -20.08
CA LEU A 2 14.25 -9.83 -18.88
C LEU A 2 13.25 -8.69 -19.16
N GLU A 3 13.43 -7.89 -20.20
CA GLU A 3 12.51 -6.78 -20.57
C GLU A 3 11.11 -7.26 -21.00
N ASN A 4 10.98 -8.51 -21.44
CA ASN A 4 9.68 -9.08 -21.79
C ASN A 4 8.77 -9.35 -20.58
N ASN A 5 9.34 -9.41 -19.35
CA ASN A 5 8.58 -9.77 -18.15
C ASN A 5 7.63 -8.66 -17.64
N TYR A 6 7.78 -7.44 -18.14
CA TYR A 6 6.90 -6.31 -17.74
C TYR A 6 6.37 -5.50 -18.93
N LYS A 7 6.40 -6.08 -20.15
CA LYS A 7 5.93 -5.43 -21.37
C LYS A 7 4.48 -4.90 -21.27
N GLN A 8 3.61 -5.60 -20.52
CA GLN A 8 2.24 -5.14 -20.29
C GLN A 8 2.15 -3.81 -19.54
N ALA A 9 3.22 -3.40 -18.83
CA ALA A 9 3.30 -2.11 -18.12
C ALA A 9 3.85 -0.97 -18.99
N SER A 10 4.16 -1.19 -20.27
CA SER A 10 4.83 -0.19 -21.15
C SER A 10 4.13 1.16 -21.14
N GLY A 11 2.79 1.20 -21.24
CA GLY A 11 2.03 2.46 -21.24
C GLY A 11 2.21 3.27 -19.94
N LEU A 12 2.28 2.60 -18.79
CA LEU A 12 2.56 3.27 -17.50
C LEU A 12 4.02 3.71 -17.39
N ILE A 13 4.96 2.92 -17.93
CA ILE A 13 6.38 3.29 -17.98
C ILE A 13 6.55 4.58 -18.82
N GLU A 14 5.96 4.62 -20.03
CA GLU A 14 6.01 5.79 -20.90
C GLU A 14 5.38 7.04 -20.25
N ALA A 15 4.22 6.87 -19.58
CA ALA A 15 3.57 7.95 -18.84
C ALA A 15 4.44 8.46 -17.69
N ALA A 16 5.05 7.57 -16.91
CA ALA A 16 5.94 7.94 -15.81
C ALA A 16 7.19 8.67 -16.30
N GLN A 17 7.79 8.21 -17.41
CA GLN A 17 8.92 8.88 -18.05
C GLN A 17 8.55 10.29 -18.53
N LYS A 18 7.38 10.42 -19.14
CA LYS A 18 6.89 11.71 -19.67
C LYS A 18 6.68 12.74 -18.58
N ILE A 19 6.03 12.34 -17.46
CA ILE A 19 5.68 13.28 -16.38
C ILE A 19 6.89 13.66 -15.52
N SER A 20 7.79 12.71 -15.27
CA SER A 20 8.99 12.93 -14.45
C SER A 20 10.15 13.53 -15.23
N ASN A 21 10.12 13.42 -16.56
CA ASN A 21 11.24 13.71 -17.47
C ASN A 21 12.51 12.88 -17.12
N LEU A 22 12.33 11.68 -16.60
CA LEU A 22 13.40 10.76 -16.20
C LEU A 22 13.16 9.38 -16.83
N PRO A 23 14.22 8.66 -17.28
CA PRO A 23 14.07 7.28 -17.74
C PRO A 23 13.70 6.36 -16.57
N VAL A 24 12.80 5.42 -16.84
CA VAL A 24 12.46 4.35 -15.88
C VAL A 24 13.44 3.19 -16.09
N ARG A 25 14.06 2.75 -14.99
CA ARG A 25 14.96 1.59 -14.95
C ARG A 25 14.43 0.55 -13.97
N VAL A 26 14.09 -0.62 -14.49
CA VAL A 26 13.72 -1.78 -13.68
C VAL A 26 14.99 -2.59 -13.36
N THR A 27 15.19 -2.92 -12.09
CA THR A 27 16.29 -3.74 -11.58
C THR A 27 15.76 -4.92 -10.78
N TRP A 28 16.49 -6.03 -10.81
CA TRP A 28 16.13 -7.25 -10.11
C TRP A 28 16.84 -7.30 -8.77
N ASP A 29 16.10 -7.59 -7.69
CA ASP A 29 16.63 -7.70 -6.35
C ASP A 29 15.92 -8.84 -5.61
N ASP A 30 16.56 -9.98 -5.49
CA ASP A 30 16.02 -11.18 -4.85
C ASP A 30 16.08 -11.13 -3.31
N THR A 31 16.68 -10.09 -2.76
CA THR A 31 16.73 -9.82 -1.32
C THR A 31 15.54 -9.01 -0.82
N LEU A 32 14.70 -8.48 -1.74
CA LEU A 32 13.50 -7.77 -1.36
C LEU A 32 12.51 -8.70 -0.64
N ASN A 33 12.05 -8.27 0.51
CA ASN A 33 10.94 -8.90 1.26
C ASN A 33 9.55 -8.38 0.83
N VAL A 34 9.50 -7.50 -0.17
CA VAL A 34 8.30 -6.96 -0.82
C VAL A 34 8.38 -7.20 -2.33
N GLY A 35 7.25 -7.05 -3.02
CA GLY A 35 7.19 -7.32 -4.45
C GLY A 35 8.01 -6.35 -5.31
N ALA A 36 7.90 -5.04 -5.04
CA ALA A 36 8.67 -4.01 -5.73
C ALA A 36 8.85 -2.77 -4.85
N VAL A 37 9.89 -1.97 -5.18
CA VAL A 37 10.20 -0.70 -4.50
C VAL A 37 10.56 0.36 -5.53
N LEU A 38 9.92 1.53 -5.45
CA LEU A 38 10.26 2.73 -6.21
C LEU A 38 11.21 3.60 -5.37
N HIS A 39 12.36 3.96 -5.93
CA HIS A 39 13.41 4.74 -5.27
C HIS A 39 13.31 6.23 -5.62
N LEU A 40 12.27 6.91 -5.13
CA LEU A 40 12.02 8.34 -5.43
C LEU A 40 13.10 9.27 -4.87
N SER A 41 13.61 9.00 -3.67
CA SER A 41 14.68 9.81 -3.05
C SER A 41 15.98 9.81 -3.84
N GLU A 42 16.20 8.78 -4.66
CA GLU A 42 17.39 8.66 -5.51
C GLU A 42 17.22 9.34 -6.87
N ALA A 43 15.97 9.59 -7.30
CA ALA A 43 15.69 10.03 -8.67
C ALA A 43 16.37 11.36 -9.06
N GLN A 44 16.48 12.29 -8.13
CA GLN A 44 17.09 13.60 -8.37
C GLN A 44 18.58 13.54 -8.71
N TRP A 45 19.34 12.70 -7.96
CA TRP A 45 20.80 12.59 -8.18
C TRP A 45 21.16 11.47 -9.17
N SER A 46 20.38 10.41 -9.27
CA SER A 46 20.63 9.30 -10.21
C SER A 46 20.16 9.62 -11.65
N LYS A 47 19.35 10.68 -11.83
CA LYS A 47 18.74 11.07 -13.10
C LYS A 47 17.92 9.96 -13.75
N GLN A 48 17.31 9.09 -12.95
CA GLN A 48 16.44 8.00 -13.38
C GLN A 48 15.43 7.63 -12.29
N LEU A 49 14.28 7.10 -12.70
CA LEU A 49 13.33 6.43 -11.81
C LEU A 49 13.72 4.96 -11.70
N ARG A 50 14.30 4.55 -10.59
CA ARG A 50 14.68 3.16 -10.35
C ARG A 50 13.54 2.41 -9.66
N ILE A 51 13.16 1.27 -10.22
CA ILE A 51 12.21 0.33 -9.65
C ILE A 51 12.94 -0.99 -9.41
N SER A 52 13.13 -1.38 -8.14
CA SER A 52 13.65 -2.70 -7.79
C SER A 52 12.49 -3.68 -7.65
N VAL A 53 12.60 -4.85 -8.27
CA VAL A 53 11.54 -5.87 -8.31
C VAL A 53 12.11 -7.21 -7.82
N ASN A 54 11.36 -7.89 -6.97
CA ASN A 54 11.68 -9.26 -6.57
C ASN A 54 11.36 -10.23 -7.73
N PRO A 55 12.38 -10.90 -8.32
CA PRO A 55 12.18 -11.76 -9.47
C PRO A 55 11.37 -13.03 -9.18
N LYS A 56 11.15 -13.37 -7.90
CA LYS A 56 10.36 -14.53 -7.48
C LYS A 56 8.86 -14.29 -7.49
N ARG A 57 8.43 -13.03 -7.69
CA ARG A 57 7.02 -12.67 -7.75
C ARG A 57 6.40 -13.03 -9.10
N PRO A 58 5.18 -13.60 -9.13
CA PRO A 58 4.48 -13.96 -10.38
C PRO A 58 3.78 -12.77 -11.05
N ASP A 59 3.59 -11.68 -10.32
CA ASP A 59 2.79 -10.49 -10.66
C ASP A 59 3.64 -9.28 -11.10
N ILE A 60 4.84 -9.54 -11.61
CA ILE A 60 5.84 -8.52 -11.99
C ILE A 60 5.28 -7.39 -12.88
N PRO A 61 4.49 -7.65 -13.95
CA PRO A 61 3.95 -6.59 -14.79
C PRO A 61 3.10 -5.59 -14.00
N TYR A 62 2.23 -6.09 -13.11
CA TYR A 62 1.40 -5.24 -12.27
C TYR A 62 2.23 -4.47 -11.24
N LEU A 63 3.21 -5.11 -10.60
CA LEU A 63 4.09 -4.46 -9.63
C LEU A 63 4.87 -3.29 -10.27
N VAL A 64 5.44 -3.48 -11.47
CA VAL A 64 6.09 -2.40 -12.22
C VAL A 64 5.10 -1.30 -12.56
N GLY A 65 3.90 -1.67 -13.04
CA GLY A 65 2.84 -0.72 -13.37
C GLY A 65 2.43 0.14 -12.18
N VAL A 66 2.22 -0.47 -11.01
CA VAL A 66 1.88 0.26 -9.76
C VAL A 66 2.98 1.23 -9.36
N GLN A 67 4.27 0.83 -9.44
CA GLN A 67 5.37 1.73 -9.08
C GLN A 67 5.47 2.91 -10.06
N CYS A 68 5.23 2.70 -11.35
CA CYS A 68 5.13 3.78 -12.33
C CYS A 68 3.96 4.72 -12.04
N ALA A 69 2.79 4.18 -11.70
CA ALA A 69 1.62 4.97 -11.37
C ALA A 69 1.79 5.77 -10.06
N LEU A 70 2.49 5.21 -9.07
CA LEU A 70 2.89 5.94 -7.86
C LEU A 70 3.88 7.08 -8.19
N ALA A 71 4.83 6.85 -9.10
CA ALA A 71 5.72 7.91 -9.58
C ALA A 71 4.94 9.04 -10.25
N ILE A 72 3.98 8.73 -11.14
CA ILE A 72 3.12 9.71 -11.79
C ILE A 72 2.41 10.57 -10.74
N ARG A 73 1.72 9.94 -9.77
CA ARG A 73 1.03 10.66 -8.69
C ARG A 73 1.97 11.55 -7.87
N PHE A 74 3.15 11.07 -7.53
CA PHE A 74 4.15 11.85 -6.80
C PHE A 74 4.53 13.14 -7.54
N TYR A 75 4.77 13.07 -8.86
CA TYR A 75 5.11 14.23 -9.67
C TYR A 75 3.92 15.16 -9.95
N GLU A 76 2.69 14.62 -10.02
CA GLU A 76 1.48 15.42 -10.19
C GLU A 76 1.05 16.15 -8.92
N GLN A 77 1.09 15.48 -7.78
CA GLN A 77 0.57 16.03 -6.52
C GLN A 77 1.58 16.94 -5.81
N GLN A 78 2.88 16.72 -6.01
CA GLN A 78 3.98 17.47 -5.37
C GLN A 78 3.82 17.60 -3.85
N GLU A 79 3.21 16.60 -3.21
CA GLU A 79 3.01 16.59 -1.77
C GLU A 79 4.35 16.44 -1.05
N SER A 80 4.70 17.41 -0.23
CA SER A 80 5.91 17.39 0.61
C SER A 80 5.68 16.77 1.99
N LYS A 81 4.40 16.52 2.37
CA LYS A 81 4.05 16.01 3.69
C LYS A 81 4.29 14.49 3.79
N HIS A 82 4.77 14.04 4.93
CA HIS A 82 4.81 12.61 5.24
C HIS A 82 4.10 12.30 6.55
N LEU A 83 3.42 11.15 6.59
CA LEU A 83 2.77 10.66 7.79
C LEU A 83 3.81 10.05 8.73
N SER A 84 3.78 10.45 9.97
CA SER A 84 4.64 9.89 11.03
C SER A 84 3.81 9.69 12.30
N ALA A 85 4.33 8.88 13.22
CA ALA A 85 3.81 8.89 14.59
C ALA A 85 4.15 10.23 15.25
N SER A 86 3.21 10.80 16.01
CA SER A 86 3.54 11.95 16.87
C SER A 86 4.54 11.53 17.93
N LYS A 87 5.39 12.44 18.41
CA LYS A 87 6.40 12.12 19.44
C LYS A 87 5.76 11.52 20.69
N THR A 88 4.61 12.05 21.11
CA THR A 88 3.87 11.53 22.27
C THR A 88 3.32 10.13 21.99
N SER A 89 2.73 9.94 20.82
CA SER A 89 2.19 8.64 20.40
C SER A 89 3.30 7.59 20.21
N GLU A 90 4.45 8.01 19.68
CA GLU A 90 5.61 7.12 19.54
C GLU A 90 6.04 6.54 20.89
N ALA A 91 6.16 7.38 21.92
CA ALA A 91 6.54 6.94 23.26
C ALA A 91 5.48 6.02 23.89
N ILE A 92 4.19 6.35 23.76
CA ILE A 92 3.08 5.52 24.30
C ILE A 92 3.07 4.16 23.59
N THR A 93 3.09 4.15 22.26
CA THR A 93 3.04 2.92 21.47
C THR A 93 4.27 2.04 21.68
N MET A 94 5.45 2.68 21.86
CA MET A 94 6.67 1.97 22.21
C MET A 94 6.49 1.24 23.55
N ASN A 95 5.99 1.91 24.59
CA ASN A 95 5.74 1.31 25.91
C ASN A 95 4.70 0.18 25.82
N GLU A 96 3.61 0.37 25.05
CA GLU A 96 2.62 -0.68 24.82
C GLU A 96 3.27 -1.92 24.21
N LEU A 97 4.07 -1.77 23.16
CA LEU A 97 4.74 -2.89 22.48
C LEU A 97 5.81 -3.57 23.36
N LEU A 98 6.56 -2.80 24.15
CA LEU A 98 7.50 -3.35 25.13
C LEU A 98 6.78 -4.20 26.19
N ALA A 99 5.57 -3.78 26.62
CA ALA A 99 4.74 -4.56 27.53
C ALA A 99 4.25 -5.87 26.94
N PHE A 100 4.12 -5.95 25.60
CA PHE A 100 3.84 -7.19 24.85
C PHE A 100 5.09 -8.05 24.62
N GLY A 101 6.27 -7.64 25.13
CA GLY A 101 7.52 -8.39 25.03
C GLY A 101 8.37 -8.12 23.79
N TYR A 102 8.03 -7.11 22.99
CA TYR A 102 8.88 -6.70 21.87
C TYR A 102 10.10 -5.92 22.35
N ASP A 103 11.25 -6.10 21.71
CA ASP A 103 12.38 -5.20 21.87
C ASP A 103 12.14 -3.86 21.15
N ALA A 104 12.90 -2.82 21.52
CA ALA A 104 12.73 -1.47 20.97
C ALA A 104 12.89 -1.41 19.44
N LYS A 105 13.77 -2.22 18.87
CA LYS A 105 13.99 -2.28 17.41
C LYS A 105 12.79 -2.90 16.69
N SER A 106 12.23 -3.97 17.24
CA SER A 106 11.04 -4.63 16.71
C SER A 106 9.80 -3.75 16.86
N ALA A 107 9.62 -3.10 18.01
CA ALA A 107 8.55 -2.15 18.27
C ALA A 107 8.56 -1.00 17.23
N LYS A 108 9.72 -0.40 16.99
CA LYS A 108 9.89 0.64 15.97
C LYS A 108 9.51 0.16 14.58
N LYS A 109 9.93 -1.05 14.18
CA LYS A 109 9.59 -1.64 12.88
C LYS A 109 8.08 -1.87 12.71
N ILE A 110 7.39 -2.28 13.79
CA ILE A 110 5.93 -2.49 13.78
C ILE A 110 5.22 -1.16 13.53
N MET A 111 5.59 -0.10 14.25
CA MET A 111 5.02 1.23 14.08
C MET A 111 5.25 1.79 12.68
N GLU A 112 6.49 1.73 12.19
CA GLU A 112 6.83 2.16 10.83
C GLU A 112 6.10 1.32 9.77
N GLY A 113 5.88 0.03 10.03
CA GLY A 113 5.12 -0.88 9.18
C GLY A 113 3.66 -0.45 9.05
N LEU A 114 2.99 -0.20 10.16
CA LEU A 114 1.61 0.28 10.17
C LEU A 114 1.48 1.67 9.51
N GLY A 115 2.40 2.58 9.81
CA GLY A 115 2.42 3.91 9.17
C GLY A 115 2.62 3.83 7.65
N ARG A 116 3.46 2.91 7.16
CA ARG A 116 3.61 2.65 5.71
C ARG A 116 2.33 2.08 5.11
N GLN A 117 1.72 1.11 5.78
CA GLN A 117 0.47 0.49 5.32
C GLN A 117 -0.66 1.53 5.22
N LEU A 118 -0.84 2.38 6.23
CA LEU A 118 -1.80 3.48 6.21
C LEU A 118 -1.57 4.44 5.02
N ARG A 119 -0.31 4.87 4.82
CA ARG A 119 0.02 5.79 3.73
C ARG A 119 -0.25 5.23 2.33
N SER A 120 -0.09 3.91 2.17
CA SER A 120 -0.18 3.30 0.84
C SER A 120 -1.56 2.74 0.52
N ALA A 121 -2.29 2.19 1.49
CA ALA A 121 -3.44 1.35 1.17
C ALA A 121 -4.61 2.11 0.52
N ALA A 122 -5.04 3.26 1.07
CA ALA A 122 -6.12 4.04 0.48
C ALA A 122 -5.77 4.57 -0.93
N PRO A 123 -4.59 5.19 -1.15
CA PRO A 123 -4.13 5.54 -2.49
C PRO A 123 -4.03 4.36 -3.44
N LEU A 124 -3.54 3.20 -2.97
CA LEU A 124 -3.39 2.00 -3.80
C LEU A 124 -4.74 1.43 -4.23
N ILE A 125 -5.78 1.47 -3.41
CA ILE A 125 -7.13 1.06 -3.83
C ILE A 125 -7.61 1.94 -5.00
N LYS A 126 -7.49 3.27 -4.89
CA LYS A 126 -7.85 4.20 -5.97
C LYS A 126 -7.05 3.93 -7.23
N LEU A 127 -5.74 3.77 -7.07
CA LEU A 127 -4.82 3.51 -8.17
C LEU A 127 -5.06 2.17 -8.84
N SER A 128 -5.34 1.11 -8.06
CA SER A 128 -5.67 -0.23 -8.58
C SER A 128 -6.93 -0.21 -9.45
N ALA A 129 -7.96 0.54 -9.02
CA ALA A 129 -9.17 0.73 -9.82
C ALA A 129 -8.88 1.47 -11.14
N GLN A 130 -8.04 2.50 -11.11
CA GLN A 130 -7.61 3.22 -12.29
C GLN A 130 -6.81 2.32 -13.25
N ILE A 131 -5.82 1.58 -12.74
CA ILE A 131 -5.03 0.64 -13.54
C ILE A 131 -5.92 -0.43 -14.18
N HIS A 132 -6.85 -0.99 -13.40
CA HIS A 132 -7.80 -2.01 -13.90
C HIS A 132 -8.64 -1.50 -15.08
N ARG A 133 -9.11 -0.25 -15.00
CA ARG A 133 -9.92 0.38 -16.03
C ARG A 133 -9.10 0.74 -17.26
N ASP A 134 -7.96 1.42 -17.05
CA ASP A 134 -7.24 2.13 -18.13
C ASP A 134 -6.15 1.27 -18.78
N TYR A 135 -5.70 0.18 -18.12
CA TYR A 135 -4.63 -0.70 -18.58
C TYR A 135 -5.05 -2.18 -18.59
N PRO A 136 -5.98 -2.59 -19.48
CA PRO A 136 -6.55 -3.93 -19.49
C PRO A 136 -5.50 -5.05 -19.67
N ALA A 137 -4.36 -4.77 -20.28
CA ALA A 137 -3.26 -5.72 -20.40
C ALA A 137 -2.64 -6.15 -19.06
N LEU A 138 -2.87 -5.39 -17.98
CA LEU A 138 -2.37 -5.69 -16.64
C LEU A 138 -3.35 -6.48 -15.78
N ARG A 139 -4.60 -6.72 -16.21
CA ARG A 139 -5.65 -7.31 -15.34
C ARG A 139 -5.30 -8.69 -14.84
N ASP A 140 -4.72 -9.56 -15.66
CA ASP A 140 -4.34 -10.92 -15.25
C ASP A 140 -3.22 -10.89 -14.20
N SER A 141 -2.21 -10.02 -14.42
CA SER A 141 -1.13 -9.82 -13.46
C SER A 141 -1.63 -9.14 -12.18
N GLN A 142 -2.61 -8.24 -12.28
CA GLN A 142 -3.28 -7.62 -11.15
C GLN A 142 -4.07 -8.65 -10.32
N LEU A 143 -4.82 -9.53 -10.97
CA LEU A 143 -5.51 -10.63 -10.28
C LEU A 143 -4.52 -11.55 -9.57
N THR A 144 -3.41 -11.90 -10.24
CA THR A 144 -2.33 -12.69 -9.64
C THR A 144 -1.76 -12.02 -8.40
N HIS A 145 -1.58 -10.69 -8.43
CA HIS A 145 -1.15 -9.91 -7.27
C HIS A 145 -2.12 -10.07 -6.09
N PHE A 146 -3.41 -9.85 -6.30
CA PHE A 146 -4.39 -9.97 -5.23
C PHE A 146 -4.53 -11.40 -4.69
N LEU A 147 -4.32 -12.42 -5.50
CA LEU A 147 -4.28 -13.81 -5.02
C LEU A 147 -3.09 -14.05 -4.08
N VAL A 148 -1.92 -13.49 -4.38
CA VAL A 148 -0.75 -13.55 -3.48
C VAL A 148 -1.02 -12.79 -2.18
N GLU A 149 -1.56 -11.57 -2.27
CA GLU A 149 -1.88 -10.74 -1.09
C GLU A 149 -3.00 -11.38 -0.23
N LYS A 150 -3.95 -12.13 -0.84
CA LYS A 150 -4.96 -12.89 -0.11
C LYS A 150 -4.33 -13.88 0.87
N ASP A 151 -3.38 -14.68 0.41
CA ASP A 151 -2.73 -15.68 1.24
C ASP A 151 -1.96 -15.04 2.41
N GLU A 152 -1.36 -13.86 2.20
CA GLU A 152 -0.69 -13.10 3.25
C GLU A 152 -1.69 -12.46 4.22
N GLY A 153 -2.78 -11.91 3.70
CA GLY A 153 -3.85 -11.30 4.47
C GLY A 153 -4.56 -12.29 5.38
N GLU A 154 -4.90 -13.49 4.89
CA GLU A 154 -5.52 -14.55 5.69
C GLU A 154 -4.61 -15.03 6.83
N ARG A 155 -3.29 -15.02 6.63
CA ARG A 155 -2.34 -15.30 7.72
C ARG A 155 -2.43 -14.26 8.83
N SER A 156 -2.66 -12.99 8.48
CA SER A 156 -2.81 -11.92 9.47
C SER A 156 -4.04 -12.10 10.36
N LEU A 157 -5.12 -12.68 9.84
CA LEU A 157 -6.33 -12.98 10.63
C LEU A 157 -6.12 -14.08 11.68
N LYS A 158 -5.08 -14.91 11.50
CA LYS A 158 -4.71 -15.99 12.43
C LYS A 158 -3.76 -15.56 13.53
N ILE A 159 -3.31 -14.30 13.51
CA ILE A 159 -2.45 -13.74 14.56
C ILE A 159 -3.25 -13.65 15.85
N ALA A 160 -2.73 -14.28 16.92
CA ALA A 160 -3.38 -14.27 18.22
C ALA A 160 -3.51 -12.83 18.76
N GLN A 161 -4.70 -12.46 19.26
CA GLN A 161 -4.96 -11.12 19.80
C GLN A 161 -4.00 -10.73 20.95
N ALA A 162 -3.53 -11.71 21.72
CA ALA A 162 -2.56 -11.49 22.79
C ALA A 162 -1.14 -11.14 22.30
N THR A 163 -0.89 -11.10 20.97
CA THR A 163 0.46 -10.86 20.41
C THR A 163 0.74 -9.36 20.22
N PHE A 164 -0.30 -8.56 19.97
CA PHE A 164 -0.17 -7.12 19.67
C PHE A 164 -1.17 -6.30 20.51
N PRO A 165 -0.91 -5.01 20.75
CA PRO A 165 -1.94 -4.07 21.14
C PRO A 165 -3.14 -4.16 20.18
N GLU A 166 -4.35 -4.26 20.73
CA GLU A 166 -5.58 -4.50 19.97
C GLU A 166 -5.74 -3.53 18.80
N TRP A 167 -5.49 -2.24 19.02
CA TRP A 167 -5.63 -1.21 18.00
C TRP A 167 -4.69 -1.41 16.80
N ILE A 168 -3.47 -1.94 17.00
CA ILE A 168 -2.51 -2.22 15.92
C ILE A 168 -3.03 -3.37 15.07
N LEU A 169 -3.39 -4.48 15.72
CA LEU A 169 -3.87 -5.66 15.02
C LEU A 169 -5.18 -5.38 14.29
N HIS A 170 -6.13 -4.72 14.97
CA HIS A 170 -7.41 -4.35 14.39
C HIS A 170 -7.25 -3.43 13.17
N SER A 171 -6.41 -2.40 13.26
CA SER A 171 -6.14 -1.49 12.13
C SER A 171 -5.48 -2.22 10.97
N HIS A 172 -4.48 -3.06 11.25
CA HIS A 172 -3.80 -3.86 10.22
C HIS A 172 -4.78 -4.79 9.49
N GLN A 173 -5.64 -5.50 10.23
CA GLN A 173 -6.63 -6.41 9.65
C GLN A 173 -7.71 -5.66 8.88
N ALA A 174 -8.19 -4.51 9.38
CA ALA A 174 -9.17 -3.68 8.68
C ALA A 174 -8.63 -3.13 7.35
N ILE A 175 -7.37 -2.69 7.32
CA ILE A 175 -6.72 -2.20 6.10
C ILE A 175 -6.57 -3.32 5.06
N ASN A 176 -6.14 -4.51 5.48
CA ASN A 176 -6.05 -5.68 4.60
C ASN A 176 -7.44 -6.09 4.10
N GLY A 177 -8.46 -6.10 4.97
CA GLY A 177 -9.83 -6.40 4.59
C GLY A 177 -10.42 -5.39 3.59
N ALA A 178 -10.12 -4.10 3.75
CA ALA A 178 -10.54 -3.08 2.79
C ALA A 178 -9.89 -3.29 1.41
N THR A 179 -8.61 -3.68 1.38
CA THR A 179 -7.91 -4.03 0.13
C THR A 179 -8.53 -5.28 -0.52
N ALA A 180 -8.85 -6.30 0.27
CA ALA A 180 -9.52 -7.51 -0.19
C ALA A 180 -10.93 -7.22 -0.75
N LEU A 181 -11.73 -6.38 -0.07
CA LEU A 181 -13.05 -5.96 -0.54
C LEU A 181 -12.96 -5.16 -1.85
N ALA A 182 -11.97 -4.28 -1.97
CA ALA A 182 -11.74 -3.55 -3.22
C ALA A 182 -11.36 -4.50 -4.37
N ALA A 183 -10.58 -5.55 -4.10
CA ALA A 183 -10.26 -6.58 -5.09
C ALA A 183 -11.52 -7.35 -5.53
N ASP A 184 -12.42 -7.71 -4.59
CA ASP A 184 -13.70 -8.36 -4.94
C ASP A 184 -14.53 -7.49 -5.89
N TYR A 185 -14.61 -6.18 -5.64
CA TYR A 185 -15.31 -5.26 -6.54
C TYR A 185 -14.64 -5.12 -7.93
N LEU A 186 -13.30 -5.17 -8.01
CA LEU A 186 -12.59 -5.04 -9.27
C LEU A 186 -12.76 -6.28 -10.18
N PHE A 187 -12.85 -7.47 -9.57
CA PHE A 187 -12.84 -8.73 -10.29
C PHE A 187 -14.18 -9.48 -10.26
N ASP A 188 -15.23 -8.83 -9.75
CA ASP A 188 -16.57 -9.43 -9.58
C ASP A 188 -16.49 -10.78 -8.83
N ARG A 189 -15.79 -10.75 -7.68
CA ARG A 189 -15.56 -11.91 -6.80
C ARG A 189 -16.12 -11.64 -5.41
N THR A 190 -16.04 -12.65 -4.55
CA THR A 190 -16.47 -12.56 -3.14
C THR A 190 -15.51 -13.25 -2.18
N ASP A 191 -14.51 -13.92 -2.70
CA ASP A 191 -13.65 -14.82 -1.92
C ASP A 191 -12.39 -14.14 -1.34
N PHE A 192 -12.06 -12.92 -1.77
CA PHE A 192 -10.97 -12.15 -1.15
C PHE A 192 -11.40 -11.61 0.22
N PHE A 193 -12.62 -11.07 0.32
CA PHE A 193 -13.09 -10.40 1.53
C PHE A 193 -13.79 -11.33 2.52
N GLU A 194 -14.33 -12.46 2.08
CA GLU A 194 -15.11 -13.38 2.93
C GLU A 194 -14.45 -13.74 4.27
N PRO A 195 -13.12 -14.01 4.36
CA PRO A 195 -12.46 -14.27 5.64
C PRO A 195 -12.54 -13.10 6.64
N TYR A 196 -12.47 -11.87 6.15
CA TYR A 196 -12.56 -10.65 6.98
C TYR A 196 -13.99 -10.39 7.43
N LYS A 197 -14.97 -10.66 6.57
CA LYS A 197 -16.39 -10.59 6.89
C LYS A 197 -16.74 -11.53 8.05
N GLN A 198 -16.27 -12.79 8.00
CA GLN A 198 -16.45 -13.76 9.07
C GLN A 198 -15.81 -13.33 10.39
N CYS A 199 -14.77 -12.50 10.35
CA CYS A 199 -14.14 -11.89 11.52
C CYS A 199 -14.80 -10.57 11.98
N GLY A 200 -15.93 -10.14 11.38
CA GLY A 200 -16.70 -8.98 11.81
C GLY A 200 -16.24 -7.64 11.23
N PHE A 201 -15.36 -7.63 10.21
CA PHE A 201 -14.84 -6.40 9.60
C PHE A 201 -15.75 -5.78 8.53
N GLU A 202 -16.95 -6.34 8.26
CA GLU A 202 -17.79 -5.93 7.13
C GLU A 202 -18.08 -4.43 7.11
N ASN A 203 -18.63 -3.88 8.18
CA ASN A 203 -19.01 -2.46 8.23
C ASN A 203 -17.79 -1.53 8.11
N LEU A 204 -16.69 -1.87 8.79
CA LEU A 204 -15.49 -1.04 8.80
C LEU A 204 -14.84 -1.04 7.41
N CYS A 205 -14.65 -2.21 6.79
CA CYS A 205 -14.04 -2.31 5.47
C CYS A 205 -14.90 -1.67 4.38
N THR A 206 -16.24 -1.85 4.43
CA THR A 206 -17.17 -1.16 3.54
C THR A 206 -17.05 0.35 3.66
N GLY A 207 -16.92 0.85 4.89
CA GLY A 207 -16.69 2.27 5.15
C GLY A 207 -15.35 2.76 4.57
N LEU A 208 -14.25 2.03 4.79
CA LEU A 208 -12.92 2.38 4.27
C LEU A 208 -12.89 2.41 2.73
N VAL A 209 -13.48 1.41 2.07
CA VAL A 209 -13.59 1.39 0.60
C VAL A 209 -14.51 2.51 0.11
N GLY A 210 -15.63 2.75 0.81
CA GLY A 210 -16.57 3.83 0.50
C GLY A 210 -15.90 5.21 0.57
N ASP A 211 -15.01 5.44 1.53
CA ASP A 211 -14.24 6.69 1.62
C ASP A 211 -13.36 6.92 0.39
N VAL A 212 -12.78 5.88 -0.18
CA VAL A 212 -11.94 5.98 -1.38
C VAL A 212 -12.80 6.15 -2.64
N THR A 213 -13.83 5.31 -2.81
CA THR A 213 -14.68 5.33 -4.01
C THR A 213 -15.57 6.56 -4.08
N GLY A 214 -16.00 7.09 -2.95
CA GLY A 214 -16.77 8.34 -2.83
C GLY A 214 -15.92 9.62 -2.82
N SER A 215 -14.58 9.49 -2.81
CA SER A 215 -13.70 10.64 -2.82
C SER A 215 -13.75 11.41 -4.15
N LYS A 216 -13.41 12.69 -4.11
CA LYS A 216 -13.27 13.50 -5.32
C LYS A 216 -12.21 12.91 -6.26
N ALA A 217 -12.37 13.16 -7.56
CA ALA A 217 -11.41 12.66 -8.56
C ALA A 217 -9.99 13.19 -8.30
N ASP A 218 -9.88 14.45 -7.87
CA ASP A 218 -8.65 15.17 -7.55
C ASP A 218 -8.19 15.01 -6.08
N ALA A 219 -8.89 14.19 -5.28
CA ALA A 219 -8.48 13.95 -3.90
C ALA A 219 -7.03 13.48 -3.80
N THR A 220 -6.25 14.18 -2.97
CA THR A 220 -4.85 13.88 -2.74
C THR A 220 -4.65 12.62 -1.91
N ASP A 221 -3.45 12.06 -1.92
CA ASP A 221 -3.13 10.88 -1.11
C ASP A 221 -3.23 11.20 0.38
N SER A 222 -2.82 12.40 0.80
CA SER A 222 -2.93 12.83 2.19
C SER A 222 -4.38 12.97 2.66
N GLU A 223 -5.29 13.43 1.81
CA GLU A 223 -6.73 13.50 2.13
C GLU A 223 -7.34 12.11 2.32
N LEU A 224 -7.04 11.17 1.42
CA LEU A 224 -7.51 9.77 1.53
C LEU A 224 -7.01 9.11 2.81
N VAL A 225 -5.73 9.24 3.09
CA VAL A 225 -5.10 8.67 4.29
C VAL A 225 -5.64 9.31 5.56
N THR A 226 -5.87 10.63 5.57
CA THR A 226 -6.47 11.35 6.72
C THR A 226 -7.87 10.83 7.01
N THR A 227 -8.68 10.57 5.98
CA THR A 227 -10.01 10.01 6.14
C THR A 227 -9.96 8.62 6.78
N TRP A 228 -9.01 7.78 6.36
CA TRP A 228 -8.81 6.46 6.96
C TRP A 228 -8.30 6.52 8.41
N ILE A 229 -7.37 7.43 8.72
CA ILE A 229 -6.89 7.68 10.10
C ILE A 229 -8.07 8.03 11.01
N ASN A 230 -9.00 8.86 10.52
CA ASN A 230 -10.19 9.24 11.27
C ASN A 230 -11.14 8.03 11.48
N ARG A 231 -11.42 7.26 10.44
CA ARG A 231 -12.30 6.09 10.52
C ARG A 231 -11.75 4.98 11.40
N LEU A 232 -10.44 4.79 11.38
CA LEU A 232 -9.74 3.82 12.23
C LEU A 232 -9.47 4.33 13.65
N ASN A 233 -9.89 5.56 13.97
CA ASN A 233 -9.67 6.21 15.27
C ASN A 233 -8.18 6.33 15.66
N LEU A 234 -7.34 6.66 14.68
CA LEU A 234 -5.88 6.75 14.83
C LEU A 234 -5.34 8.19 14.85
N LYS A 235 -6.22 9.20 14.99
CA LYS A 235 -5.84 10.63 15.02
C LYS A 235 -4.76 10.98 16.03
N GLU A 236 -4.81 10.34 17.21
CA GLU A 236 -3.85 10.60 18.26
C GLU A 236 -2.55 9.81 18.10
N ARG A 237 -2.50 8.91 17.10
CA ARG A 237 -1.36 8.02 16.85
C ARG A 237 -0.48 8.51 15.71
N PHE A 238 -1.06 9.21 14.73
CA PHE A 238 -0.36 9.65 13.52
C PHE A 238 -0.64 11.10 13.21
N GLU A 239 0.38 11.81 12.73
CA GLU A 239 0.32 13.20 12.29
C GLU A 239 1.07 13.41 10.98
N TRP A 240 0.68 14.43 10.22
CA TRP A 240 1.38 14.85 9.02
C TRP A 240 2.50 15.81 9.39
N ILE A 241 3.72 15.46 9.00
CA ILE A 241 4.91 16.30 9.20
C ILE A 241 5.28 16.91 7.86
N THR A 242 5.52 18.23 7.87
CA THR A 242 6.15 18.92 6.75
C THR A 242 7.66 18.91 6.98
N PRO A 243 8.49 18.49 6.00
CA PRO A 243 9.95 18.49 6.12
C PRO A 243 10.53 19.88 6.36
#